data_e3cab8c1aad9fcea8464c2c85b309826
#
_entry.id   e3cab8c1aad9fcea8464c2c85b309826
#
_cell.length_a   1.000
_cell.length_b   1.000
_cell.length_c   1.000
_cell.angle_alpha   90.00
_cell.angle_beta   90.00
_cell.angle_gamma   90.00
#
_symmetry.space_group_name_H-M   'P 1'
#
loop_
_entity.id
_entity.type
_entity.pdbx_description
1 polymer ?
#
loop_
_entity_poly.entity_id
_entity_poly.type
_entity_poly.pdbx_seq_one_letter_code
_entity_poly.pdbx_strand_id
1 'polypeptide(L)'
;KCHTEMIAAGEKAGPVKCDDCHKERPFIQSSRVPMGFDKSLHFRHYRAQENKCDRCHHEYDEKTRKLFYAKGKEGTCRYCHKQKTEGDAAEKVISMRFASHLACIDCHQKTRAKHMDAGPLRCAGCHDAKEQLKIEKVKHVPRLKRRQPDNVIIKTGDKKGKEPRMMRVPFDHKAHEEYNDTCRVCHLASLKSCDNCHPLTTVNNGKDISIETAFHKLEHKSSCMGCHESKKEDKNCAGCHAFIEKTRHQESSTCLRCHMVPLPERTGVLSTSKAAKMARMMPQIWQETFGSTYKVTVPKKVIIKNLVNLYEPVEFPHRKIFNTLVKQANTSKLAQYFHHDETTLCIGCHHNTPSAGKPPRCENCHAKPFDKNYLLRPGIRASYHQQCIGCHQIMGIDKYISCTACHKERNQKIVKIE
;
A
#
# COMPACT_ATOMS: atom_id res chain seq x y z
N LYS A 1 -3.82 -42.51 -7.90
CA LYS A 1 -3.74 -43.35 -9.13
C LYS A 1 -2.97 -44.62 -8.84
N CYS A 2 -1.71 -44.60 -8.41
CA CYS A 2 -0.91 -45.82 -8.22
C CYS A 2 -1.53 -46.87 -7.29
N HIS A 3 -2.02 -46.47 -6.11
CA HIS A 3 -2.62 -47.40 -5.15
C HIS A 3 -3.89 -48.05 -5.70
N THR A 4 -4.70 -47.30 -6.42
CA THR A 4 -5.93 -47.81 -7.04
C THR A 4 -5.63 -48.82 -8.16
N GLU A 5 -4.57 -48.56 -8.92
CA GLU A 5 -4.12 -49.43 -10.01
C GLU A 5 -3.50 -50.73 -9.47
N MET A 6 -2.71 -50.62 -8.39
CA MET A 6 -2.12 -51.77 -7.70
C MET A 6 -3.20 -52.68 -7.07
N ILE A 7 -4.22 -52.07 -6.41
CA ILE A 7 -5.35 -52.83 -5.86
C ILE A 7 -6.13 -53.54 -6.98
N ALA A 8 -6.34 -52.88 -8.11
CA ALA A 8 -7.01 -53.48 -9.27
C ALA A 8 -6.19 -54.62 -9.87
N ALA A 9 -4.86 -54.57 -9.75
CA ALA A 9 -3.94 -55.65 -10.15
C ALA A 9 -3.79 -56.80 -9.09
N GLY A 10 -4.48 -56.72 -7.97
CA GLY A 10 -4.37 -57.69 -6.88
C GLY A 10 -3.09 -57.55 -6.04
N GLU A 11 -2.37 -56.42 -6.18
CA GLU A 11 -1.14 -56.13 -5.46
C GLU A 11 -1.39 -55.43 -4.11
N LYS A 12 -0.50 -55.62 -3.15
CA LYS A 12 -0.58 -54.99 -1.85
C LYS A 12 -0.24 -53.50 -1.98
N ALA A 13 -1.22 -52.64 -1.82
CA ALA A 13 -1.08 -51.19 -1.95
C ALA A 13 -1.41 -50.48 -0.64
N GLY A 14 -1.00 -49.24 -0.55
CA GLY A 14 -1.37 -48.35 0.54
C GLY A 14 -2.84 -47.87 0.46
N PRO A 15 -3.28 -47.12 1.47
CA PRO A 15 -4.68 -46.64 1.55
C PRO A 15 -5.06 -45.77 0.37
N VAL A 16 -6.32 -45.85 -0.05
CA VAL A 16 -6.88 -45.13 -1.22
C VAL A 16 -7.78 -43.98 -0.77
N LYS A 17 -8.33 -44.04 0.44
CA LYS A 17 -9.16 -42.99 0.99
C LYS A 17 -8.27 -41.85 1.50
N CYS A 18 -8.67 -40.61 1.21
CA CYS A 18 -7.93 -39.42 1.67
C CYS A 18 -7.73 -39.40 3.19
N ASP A 19 -8.75 -39.78 3.95
CA ASP A 19 -8.78 -39.76 5.42
C ASP A 19 -7.85 -40.80 6.07
N ASP A 20 -7.47 -41.85 5.36
CA ASP A 20 -6.55 -42.86 5.86
C ASP A 20 -5.10 -42.33 5.94
N CYS A 21 -4.75 -41.37 5.06
CA CYS A 21 -3.45 -40.68 5.07
C CYS A 21 -3.52 -39.28 5.66
N HIS A 22 -4.63 -38.58 5.44
CA HIS A 22 -4.87 -37.23 5.88
C HIS A 22 -5.89 -37.18 7.00
N LYS A 23 -5.50 -37.62 8.19
CA LYS A 23 -6.33 -37.47 9.39
C LYS A 23 -6.64 -35.99 9.61
N GLU A 24 -7.90 -35.66 9.86
CA GLU A 24 -8.28 -34.31 10.27
C GLU A 24 -7.43 -33.89 11.47
N ARG A 25 -6.54 -32.95 11.26
CA ARG A 25 -5.80 -32.32 12.35
C ARG A 25 -6.59 -31.09 12.80
N PRO A 26 -6.65 -30.81 14.12
CA PRO A 26 -7.17 -29.53 14.57
C PRO A 26 -6.42 -28.42 13.82
N PHE A 27 -7.14 -27.39 13.46
CA PHE A 27 -6.76 -26.29 12.59
C PHE A 27 -5.30 -25.82 12.85
N ILE A 28 -4.34 -26.45 12.21
CA ILE A 28 -2.95 -26.00 12.24
C ILE A 28 -2.80 -24.98 11.13
N GLN A 29 -2.64 -23.73 11.54
CA GLN A 29 -2.34 -22.65 10.60
C GLN A 29 -1.08 -23.03 9.82
N SER A 30 -1.19 -23.15 8.50
CA SER A 30 -0.07 -23.50 7.66
C SER A 30 1.02 -22.44 7.77
N SER A 31 2.24 -22.84 8.10
CA SER A 31 3.42 -21.98 8.07
C SER A 31 3.86 -21.58 6.66
N ARG A 32 3.19 -22.10 5.64
CA ARG A 32 3.52 -21.84 4.23
C ARG A 32 3.04 -20.47 3.82
N VAL A 33 3.95 -19.66 3.30
CA VAL A 33 3.65 -18.35 2.75
C VAL A 33 3.07 -18.49 1.34
N PRO A 34 1.93 -17.88 1.00
CA PRO A 34 1.42 -17.89 -0.36
C PRO A 34 2.43 -17.31 -1.34
N MET A 35 2.66 -17.99 -2.47
CA MET A 35 3.48 -17.43 -3.54
C MET A 35 2.73 -16.30 -4.24
N GLY A 36 3.31 -15.09 -4.22
CA GLY A 36 2.87 -13.96 -5.03
C GLY A 36 3.47 -14.04 -6.43
N PHE A 37 2.68 -13.66 -7.44
CA PHE A 37 3.15 -13.50 -8.81
C PHE A 37 3.15 -12.01 -9.14
N ASP A 38 4.21 -11.31 -8.72
CA ASP A 38 4.36 -9.88 -8.91
C ASP A 38 4.83 -9.52 -10.34
N LYS A 39 4.88 -8.21 -10.63
CA LYS A 39 5.29 -7.72 -11.95
C LYS A 39 6.71 -8.15 -12.34
N SER A 40 7.65 -8.26 -11.39
CA SER A 40 9.01 -8.70 -11.64
C SER A 40 9.05 -10.17 -12.05
N LEU A 41 8.39 -11.02 -11.30
CA LEU A 41 8.30 -12.45 -11.59
C LEU A 41 7.54 -12.70 -12.90
N HIS A 42 6.45 -11.95 -13.14
CA HIS A 42 5.72 -12.00 -14.41
C HIS A 42 6.62 -11.62 -15.58
N PHE A 43 7.40 -10.56 -15.49
CA PHE A 43 8.29 -10.12 -16.55
C PHE A 43 9.40 -11.14 -16.85
N ARG A 44 9.97 -11.78 -15.82
CA ARG A 44 10.95 -12.86 -16.02
C ARG A 44 10.34 -14.04 -16.78
N HIS A 45 9.14 -14.47 -16.43
CA HIS A 45 8.45 -15.55 -17.14
C HIS A 45 8.05 -15.14 -18.57
N TYR A 46 7.58 -13.91 -18.76
CA TYR A 46 7.28 -13.37 -20.08
C TYR A 46 8.51 -13.41 -21.00
N ARG A 47 9.66 -13.01 -20.50
CA ARG A 47 10.93 -13.09 -21.25
C ARG A 47 11.35 -14.54 -21.52
N ALA A 48 11.29 -15.40 -20.51
CA ALA A 48 11.66 -16.82 -20.63
C ALA A 48 10.75 -17.60 -21.60
N GLN A 49 9.53 -17.12 -21.82
CA GLN A 49 8.59 -17.70 -22.79
C GLN A 49 8.55 -16.92 -24.13
N GLU A 50 9.62 -16.19 -24.48
CA GLU A 50 9.74 -15.46 -25.75
C GLU A 50 8.57 -14.52 -26.03
N ASN A 51 8.02 -13.92 -24.96
CA ASN A 51 6.90 -13.01 -25.00
C ASN A 51 5.56 -13.65 -25.47
N LYS A 52 5.45 -14.98 -25.38
CA LYS A 52 4.24 -15.72 -25.76
C LYS A 52 3.25 -15.76 -24.60
N CYS A 53 2.25 -14.88 -24.59
CA CYS A 53 1.24 -14.76 -23.55
C CYS A 53 0.32 -15.98 -23.47
N ASP A 54 0.07 -16.61 -24.59
CA ASP A 54 -0.77 -17.81 -24.75
C ASP A 54 -0.26 -19.05 -23.98
N ARG A 55 1.01 -19.03 -23.56
CA ARG A 55 1.57 -20.10 -22.73
C ARG A 55 0.95 -20.19 -21.33
N CYS A 56 0.38 -19.08 -20.85
CA CYS A 56 -0.22 -18.98 -19.50
C CYS A 56 -1.63 -18.44 -19.53
N HIS A 57 -1.93 -17.51 -20.42
CA HIS A 57 -3.23 -16.85 -20.49
C HIS A 57 -4.16 -17.57 -21.44
N HIS A 58 -5.36 -17.86 -20.96
CA HIS A 58 -6.43 -18.51 -21.71
C HIS A 58 -7.79 -17.98 -21.27
N GLU A 59 -8.75 -18.12 -22.16
CA GLU A 59 -10.18 -17.98 -21.92
C GLU A 59 -10.84 -19.36 -22.08
N TYR A 60 -12.03 -19.53 -21.56
CA TYR A 60 -12.83 -20.76 -21.69
C TYR A 60 -14.07 -20.48 -22.54
N ASP A 61 -14.26 -21.26 -23.59
CA ASP A 61 -15.46 -21.23 -24.41
C ASP A 61 -16.46 -22.25 -23.87
N GLU A 62 -17.58 -21.79 -23.32
CA GLU A 62 -18.62 -22.65 -22.76
C GLU A 62 -19.32 -23.53 -23.79
N LYS A 63 -19.40 -23.06 -25.06
CA LYS A 63 -20.05 -23.81 -26.16
C LYS A 63 -19.20 -24.99 -26.62
N THR A 64 -17.96 -24.74 -26.91
CA THR A 64 -17.02 -25.76 -27.39
C THR A 64 -16.30 -26.50 -26.26
N ARG A 65 -16.43 -26.04 -25.00
CA ARG A 65 -15.71 -26.56 -23.83
C ARG A 65 -14.22 -26.63 -23.99
N LYS A 66 -13.64 -25.69 -24.75
CA LYS A 66 -12.19 -25.62 -25.02
C LYS A 66 -11.58 -24.34 -24.46
N LEU A 67 -10.31 -24.45 -24.10
CA LEU A 67 -9.48 -23.30 -23.78
C LEU A 67 -8.96 -22.68 -25.06
N PHE A 68 -8.96 -21.36 -25.15
CA PHE A 68 -8.39 -20.61 -26.25
C PHE A 68 -7.71 -19.32 -25.74
N TYR A 69 -6.79 -18.79 -26.52
CA TYR A 69 -6.14 -17.52 -26.18
C TYR A 69 -6.85 -16.34 -26.85
N ALA A 70 -7.13 -15.31 -26.08
CA ALA A 70 -7.72 -14.06 -26.54
C ALA A 70 -6.79 -12.87 -26.23
N LYS A 71 -6.11 -12.37 -27.26
CA LYS A 71 -5.20 -11.23 -27.13
C LYS A 71 -5.93 -9.98 -26.58
N GLY A 72 -5.33 -9.34 -25.57
CA GLY A 72 -5.90 -8.15 -24.90
C GLY A 72 -6.85 -8.47 -23.74
N LYS A 73 -7.14 -9.75 -23.49
CA LYS A 73 -7.95 -10.20 -22.34
C LYS A 73 -7.12 -10.85 -21.24
N GLU A 74 -5.78 -10.75 -21.30
CA GLU A 74 -4.89 -11.38 -20.33
C GLU A 74 -5.11 -10.79 -18.93
N GLY A 75 -5.95 -11.44 -18.14
CA GLY A 75 -6.21 -11.13 -16.74
C GLY A 75 -5.33 -11.94 -15.80
N THR A 76 -5.42 -11.67 -14.51
CA THR A 76 -4.84 -12.56 -13.50
C THR A 76 -5.65 -13.86 -13.40
N CYS A 77 -4.97 -14.99 -13.17
CA CYS A 77 -5.61 -16.28 -12.96
C CYS A 77 -6.76 -16.22 -11.93
N ARG A 78 -6.63 -15.35 -10.93
CA ARG A 78 -7.62 -15.20 -9.85
C ARG A 78 -8.94 -14.56 -10.26
N TYR A 79 -9.09 -14.06 -11.48
CA TYR A 79 -10.39 -13.59 -11.96
C TYR A 79 -11.35 -14.74 -12.23
N CYS A 80 -10.83 -15.88 -12.70
CA CYS A 80 -11.58 -17.09 -12.97
C CYS A 80 -11.36 -18.16 -11.90
N HIS A 81 -10.10 -18.45 -11.55
CA HIS A 81 -9.73 -19.45 -10.55
C HIS A 81 -9.78 -18.86 -9.13
N LYS A 82 -10.82 -19.21 -8.36
CA LYS A 82 -11.04 -18.73 -6.99
C LYS A 82 -10.44 -19.67 -5.95
N GLN A 83 -10.30 -19.22 -4.69
CA GLN A 83 -9.70 -20.04 -3.63
C GLN A 83 -10.57 -21.25 -3.25
N LYS A 84 -11.91 -21.04 -3.23
CA LYS A 84 -12.90 -22.08 -3.02
C LYS A 84 -13.89 -22.00 -4.16
N THR A 85 -14.26 -23.13 -4.66
CA THR A 85 -15.38 -23.31 -5.57
C THR A 85 -16.50 -23.89 -4.75
N GLU A 86 -17.58 -23.16 -4.57
CA GLU A 86 -18.81 -23.62 -3.90
C GLU A 86 -19.90 -23.77 -4.96
N GLY A 87 -20.62 -24.91 -4.92
CA GLY A 87 -21.75 -25.20 -5.80
C GLY A 87 -21.35 -25.72 -7.18
N ASP A 88 -22.34 -25.77 -8.09
CA ASP A 88 -22.23 -26.39 -9.43
C ASP A 88 -21.19 -25.76 -10.36
N ALA A 89 -20.77 -24.53 -10.06
CA ALA A 89 -19.65 -23.90 -10.74
C ALA A 89 -18.30 -24.55 -10.39
N ALA A 90 -18.21 -25.29 -9.28
CA ALA A 90 -17.01 -25.95 -8.81
C ALA A 90 -16.48 -27.01 -9.76
N GLU A 91 -17.38 -27.68 -10.46
CA GLU A 91 -17.02 -28.76 -11.41
C GLU A 91 -16.45 -28.23 -12.74
N LYS A 92 -16.73 -26.96 -13.08
CA LYS A 92 -16.29 -26.35 -14.36
C LYS A 92 -14.96 -25.62 -14.28
N VAL A 93 -14.61 -25.07 -13.12
CA VAL A 93 -13.41 -24.26 -12.95
C VAL A 93 -12.58 -24.73 -11.77
N ILE A 94 -11.40 -25.21 -12.04
CA ILE A 94 -10.45 -25.67 -11.01
C ILE A 94 -10.04 -24.54 -10.07
N SER A 95 -9.79 -24.86 -8.80
CA SER A 95 -9.38 -23.86 -7.80
C SER A 95 -8.05 -23.20 -8.16
N MET A 96 -7.80 -21.98 -7.66
CA MET A 96 -6.54 -21.25 -7.85
C MET A 96 -5.33 -22.08 -7.43
N ARG A 97 -5.43 -22.81 -6.32
CA ARG A 97 -4.36 -23.68 -5.83
C ARG A 97 -4.03 -24.75 -6.86
N PHE A 98 -5.01 -25.42 -7.41
CA PHE A 98 -4.82 -26.49 -8.39
C PHE A 98 -4.31 -25.93 -9.73
N ALA A 99 -4.92 -24.87 -10.22
CA ALA A 99 -4.51 -24.20 -11.45
C ALA A 99 -3.06 -23.74 -11.42
N SER A 100 -2.62 -23.11 -10.33
CA SER A 100 -1.24 -22.65 -10.20
C SER A 100 -0.25 -23.81 -10.09
N HIS A 101 -0.58 -24.87 -9.36
CA HIS A 101 0.31 -26.03 -9.30
C HIS A 101 0.46 -26.73 -10.64
N LEU A 102 -0.63 -26.92 -11.38
CA LEU A 102 -0.56 -27.48 -12.75
C LEU A 102 0.28 -26.55 -13.66
N ALA A 103 -0.04 -25.28 -13.72
CA ALA A 103 0.63 -24.38 -14.65
C ALA A 103 2.12 -24.19 -14.32
N CYS A 104 2.49 -24.00 -13.04
CA CYS A 104 3.86 -23.73 -12.65
C CYS A 104 4.72 -24.99 -12.57
N ILE A 105 4.26 -26.01 -11.84
CA ILE A 105 5.08 -27.21 -11.57
C ILE A 105 5.24 -28.05 -12.82
N ASP A 106 4.18 -28.28 -13.58
CA ASP A 106 4.27 -29.06 -14.82
C ASP A 106 5.20 -28.40 -15.84
N CYS A 107 5.10 -27.06 -16.01
CA CYS A 107 5.99 -26.32 -16.89
C CYS A 107 7.45 -26.40 -16.41
N HIS A 108 7.73 -26.17 -15.11
CA HIS A 108 9.09 -26.27 -14.57
C HIS A 108 9.66 -27.68 -14.72
N GLN A 109 8.84 -28.70 -14.49
CA GLN A 109 9.26 -30.10 -14.65
C GLN A 109 9.62 -30.42 -16.12
N LYS A 110 8.78 -30.04 -17.07
CA LYS A 110 9.02 -30.21 -18.50
C LYS A 110 10.24 -29.44 -18.97
N THR A 111 10.49 -28.25 -18.44
CA THR A 111 11.64 -27.42 -18.78
C THR A 111 12.93 -28.04 -18.27
N ARG A 112 12.94 -28.53 -17.03
CA ARG A 112 14.10 -29.26 -16.46
C ARG A 112 14.40 -30.56 -17.19
N ALA A 113 13.36 -31.28 -17.61
CA ALA A 113 13.56 -32.50 -18.41
C ALA A 113 14.27 -32.26 -19.73
N LYS A 114 14.24 -31.01 -20.21
CA LYS A 114 15.01 -30.55 -21.39
C LYS A 114 16.38 -29.96 -21.04
N HIS A 115 16.85 -30.16 -19.80
CA HIS A 115 18.11 -29.60 -19.29
C HIS A 115 18.18 -28.06 -19.31
N MET A 116 17.02 -27.36 -19.31
CA MET A 116 16.94 -25.93 -19.30
C MET A 116 16.71 -25.44 -17.85
N ASP A 117 17.14 -24.20 -17.58
CA ASP A 117 16.92 -23.59 -16.28
C ASP A 117 15.42 -23.33 -16.06
N ALA A 118 14.93 -23.70 -14.88
CA ALA A 118 13.54 -23.56 -14.49
C ALA A 118 13.41 -23.30 -12.99
N GLY A 119 12.28 -22.72 -12.61
CA GLY A 119 11.96 -22.44 -11.23
C GLY A 119 11.87 -23.70 -10.34
N PRO A 120 11.63 -23.52 -9.03
CA PRO A 120 11.62 -24.60 -8.05
C PRO A 120 10.49 -25.60 -8.31
N LEU A 121 10.74 -26.86 -7.98
CA LEU A 121 9.74 -27.94 -7.98
C LEU A 121 9.32 -28.34 -6.55
N ARG A 122 10.13 -28.03 -5.55
CA ARG A 122 9.84 -28.34 -4.15
C ARG A 122 8.95 -27.27 -3.52
N CYS A 123 8.07 -27.67 -2.62
CA CYS A 123 7.16 -26.77 -1.92
C CYS A 123 7.86 -25.57 -1.28
N ALA A 124 8.98 -25.81 -0.60
CA ALA A 124 9.75 -24.75 0.06
C ALA A 124 10.25 -23.67 -0.92
N GLY A 125 10.67 -24.05 -2.13
CA GLY A 125 11.16 -23.08 -3.12
C GLY A 125 10.13 -22.00 -3.53
N CYS A 126 8.83 -22.31 -3.34
CA CYS A 126 7.74 -21.35 -3.61
C CYS A 126 7.07 -20.85 -2.33
N HIS A 127 7.04 -21.63 -1.25
CA HIS A 127 6.22 -21.37 -0.06
C HIS A 127 7.00 -21.09 1.23
N ASP A 128 8.32 -21.06 1.18
CA ASP A 128 9.16 -20.62 2.30
C ASP A 128 9.48 -19.13 2.14
N ALA A 129 9.30 -18.34 3.20
CA ALA A 129 9.53 -16.90 3.18
C ALA A 129 11.00 -16.53 2.88
N LYS A 130 11.96 -17.34 3.40
CA LYS A 130 13.39 -17.09 3.17
C LYS A 130 13.77 -17.39 1.72
N GLU A 131 13.20 -18.44 1.13
CA GLU A 131 13.41 -18.75 -0.28
C GLU A 131 12.77 -17.71 -1.21
N GLN A 132 11.60 -17.18 -0.87
CA GLN A 132 10.98 -16.08 -1.63
C GLN A 132 11.83 -14.81 -1.61
N LEU A 133 12.51 -14.49 -0.51
CA LEU A 133 13.42 -13.35 -0.41
C LEU A 133 14.66 -13.47 -1.30
N LYS A 134 15.07 -14.68 -1.66
CA LYS A 134 16.20 -14.93 -2.58
C LYS A 134 15.82 -14.69 -4.05
N ILE A 135 14.52 -14.57 -4.37
CA ILE A 135 14.09 -14.33 -5.75
C ILE A 135 14.52 -12.94 -6.16
N GLU A 136 15.44 -12.86 -7.11
CA GLU A 136 15.93 -11.59 -7.63
C GLU A 136 14.80 -10.77 -8.25
N LYS A 137 14.71 -9.52 -7.85
CA LYS A 137 13.73 -8.56 -8.40
C LYS A 137 14.33 -7.78 -9.57
N VAL A 138 13.60 -7.74 -10.66
CA VAL A 138 13.96 -6.87 -11.80
C VAL A 138 13.73 -5.43 -11.40
N LYS A 139 14.77 -4.60 -11.44
CA LYS A 139 14.71 -3.18 -11.01
C LYS A 139 13.74 -2.35 -11.85
N HIS A 140 13.75 -2.57 -13.16
CA HIS A 140 12.91 -1.83 -14.11
C HIS A 140 12.10 -2.80 -14.97
N VAL A 141 10.86 -3.03 -14.57
CA VAL A 141 9.92 -3.83 -15.33
C VAL A 141 9.22 -2.90 -16.33
N PRO A 142 9.35 -3.15 -17.64
CA PRO A 142 8.65 -2.36 -18.64
C PRO A 142 7.14 -2.44 -18.44
N ARG A 143 6.46 -1.30 -18.62
CA ARG A 143 5.01 -1.24 -18.58
C ARG A 143 4.39 -2.05 -19.72
N LEU A 144 3.48 -2.94 -19.39
CA LEU A 144 2.74 -3.70 -20.40
C LEU A 144 1.81 -2.75 -21.17
N LYS A 145 1.93 -2.72 -22.50
CA LYS A 145 1.08 -1.89 -23.36
C LYS A 145 -0.27 -2.58 -23.59
N ARG A 146 -1.29 -2.19 -22.84
CA ARG A 146 -2.66 -2.74 -22.89
C ARG A 146 -3.70 -1.70 -23.29
N ARG A 147 -3.30 -0.57 -23.82
CA ARG A 147 -4.15 0.60 -24.11
C ARG A 147 -4.79 1.19 -22.86
N GLN A 148 -4.26 0.88 -21.66
CA GLN A 148 -4.67 1.51 -20.42
C GLN A 148 -4.32 2.99 -20.42
N PRO A 149 -5.18 3.85 -19.85
CA PRO A 149 -4.92 5.29 -19.77
C PRO A 149 -3.75 5.59 -18.83
N ASP A 150 -3.01 6.66 -19.07
CA ASP A 150 -2.01 7.18 -18.16
C ASP A 150 -2.64 7.95 -17.02
N ASN A 151 -3.65 8.76 -17.33
CA ASN A 151 -4.41 9.57 -16.39
C ASN A 151 -5.90 9.39 -16.62
N VAL A 152 -6.67 9.40 -15.55
CA VAL A 152 -8.13 9.26 -15.56
C VAL A 152 -8.76 10.36 -14.68
N ILE A 153 -9.89 10.88 -15.09
CA ILE A 153 -10.75 11.69 -14.22
C ILE A 153 -11.84 10.78 -13.65
N ILE A 154 -11.73 10.48 -12.37
CA ILE A 154 -12.71 9.66 -11.66
C ILE A 154 -13.96 10.51 -11.44
N LYS A 155 -15.10 10.01 -11.90
CA LYS A 155 -16.40 10.65 -11.72
C LYS A 155 -16.85 10.51 -10.27
N THR A 156 -17.39 11.59 -9.73
CA THR A 156 -18.04 11.61 -8.42
C THR A 156 -19.54 11.62 -8.64
N GLY A 157 -20.24 10.68 -8.03
CA GLY A 157 -21.68 10.60 -7.78
C GLY A 157 -22.68 11.35 -8.68
N ASP A 158 -22.48 11.35 -10.00
CA ASP A 158 -23.36 12.04 -10.96
C ASP A 158 -24.69 11.25 -11.08
N LYS A 159 -25.62 11.46 -10.15
CA LYS A 159 -26.99 11.01 -10.33
C LYS A 159 -27.67 11.91 -11.35
N LYS A 160 -28.42 11.32 -12.30
CA LYS A 160 -29.29 12.10 -13.20
C LYS A 160 -30.13 13.08 -12.36
N GLY A 161 -29.95 14.38 -12.59
CA GLY A 161 -30.74 15.44 -11.95
C GLY A 161 -30.26 15.93 -10.56
N LYS A 162 -29.10 15.45 -10.04
CA LYS A 162 -28.49 16.03 -8.83
C LYS A 162 -27.05 16.40 -9.13
N GLU A 163 -26.69 17.64 -8.79
CA GLU A 163 -25.30 18.08 -8.87
C GLU A 163 -24.42 17.25 -7.95
N PRO A 164 -23.23 16.84 -8.40
CA PRO A 164 -22.27 16.15 -7.54
C PRO A 164 -21.84 17.07 -6.40
N ARG A 165 -21.80 16.55 -5.19
CA ARG A 165 -21.44 17.31 -3.98
C ARG A 165 -19.96 17.67 -3.92
N MET A 166 -19.11 16.94 -4.65
CA MET A 166 -17.66 17.09 -4.61
C MET A 166 -17.10 17.17 -6.03
N MET A 167 -16.02 17.93 -6.18
CA MET A 167 -15.23 17.97 -7.42
C MET A 167 -14.71 16.59 -7.79
N ARG A 168 -14.37 16.39 -9.06
CA ARG A 168 -13.85 15.12 -9.57
C ARG A 168 -12.40 14.90 -9.16
N VAL A 169 -12.00 13.64 -9.15
CA VAL A 169 -10.66 13.25 -8.74
C VAL A 169 -9.80 12.95 -9.97
N PRO A 170 -8.71 13.70 -10.20
CA PRO A 170 -7.71 13.32 -11.17
C PRO A 170 -6.87 12.17 -10.62
N PHE A 171 -6.69 11.13 -11.41
CA PHE A 171 -6.00 9.93 -11.01
C PHE A 171 -4.86 9.61 -11.97
N ASP A 172 -3.62 9.63 -11.48
CA ASP A 172 -2.43 9.21 -12.20
C ASP A 172 -2.33 7.69 -12.17
N HIS A 173 -2.98 7.05 -13.15
CA HIS A 173 -3.01 5.61 -13.26
C HIS A 173 -1.61 5.03 -13.51
N LYS A 174 -0.80 5.71 -14.33
CA LYS A 174 0.56 5.28 -14.63
C LYS A 174 1.46 5.24 -13.40
N ALA A 175 1.42 6.27 -12.55
CA ALA A 175 2.19 6.28 -11.31
C ALA A 175 1.72 5.16 -10.35
N HIS A 176 0.42 4.90 -10.25
CA HIS A 176 -0.10 3.81 -9.42
C HIS A 176 0.32 2.42 -9.94
N GLU A 177 0.43 2.22 -11.26
CA GLU A 177 1.01 1.00 -11.83
C GLU A 177 2.49 0.82 -11.44
N GLU A 178 3.27 1.90 -11.41
CA GLU A 178 4.68 1.85 -11.00
C GLU A 178 4.86 1.40 -9.54
N TYR A 179 3.99 1.89 -8.64
CA TYR A 179 4.09 1.65 -7.19
C TYR A 179 3.42 0.36 -6.71
N ASN A 180 2.64 -0.29 -7.55
CA ASN A 180 1.96 -1.52 -7.19
C ASN A 180 2.53 -2.73 -7.93
N ASP A 181 2.57 -3.86 -7.26
CA ASP A 181 3.13 -5.10 -7.80
C ASP A 181 2.18 -5.81 -8.76
N THR A 182 0.89 -5.53 -8.68
CA THR A 182 -0.12 -6.16 -9.53
C THR A 182 -1.31 -5.23 -9.77
N CYS A 183 -1.94 -5.34 -10.94
CA CYS A 183 -3.18 -4.62 -11.25
C CYS A 183 -4.32 -4.96 -10.28
N ARG A 184 -4.24 -6.13 -9.65
CA ARG A 184 -5.27 -6.66 -8.75
C ARG A 184 -5.38 -5.91 -7.43
N VAL A 185 -4.43 -5.08 -7.07
CA VAL A 185 -4.53 -4.21 -5.88
C VAL A 185 -5.79 -3.33 -5.95
N CYS A 186 -6.11 -2.84 -7.15
CA CYS A 186 -7.29 -2.02 -7.43
C CYS A 186 -8.36 -2.77 -8.24
N HIS A 187 -7.95 -3.55 -9.25
CA HIS A 187 -8.84 -4.32 -10.12
C HIS A 187 -9.11 -5.71 -9.52
N LEU A 188 -10.07 -5.79 -8.59
CA LEU A 188 -10.29 -6.99 -7.76
C LEU A 188 -10.85 -8.19 -8.53
N ALA A 189 -11.77 -7.95 -9.46
CA ALA A 189 -12.52 -9.00 -10.18
C ALA A 189 -12.32 -8.97 -11.70
N SER A 190 -11.95 -7.83 -12.26
CA SER A 190 -11.69 -7.65 -13.70
C SER A 190 -10.91 -6.36 -13.94
N LEU A 191 -10.38 -6.16 -15.17
CA LEU A 191 -9.70 -4.92 -15.56
C LEU A 191 -10.66 -3.80 -16.00
N LYS A 192 -11.93 -3.90 -15.67
CA LYS A 192 -12.93 -2.86 -15.93
C LYS A 192 -12.80 -1.71 -14.93
N SER A 193 -13.37 -0.55 -15.26
CA SER A 193 -13.42 0.60 -14.33
C SER A 193 -14.30 0.29 -13.11
N CYS A 194 -14.07 1.02 -12.02
CA CYS A 194 -14.71 0.77 -10.72
C CYS A 194 -16.23 0.88 -10.79
N ASP A 195 -16.76 1.82 -11.59
CA ASP A 195 -18.19 2.06 -11.79
C ASP A 195 -18.94 0.92 -12.50
N ASN A 196 -18.23 -0.04 -13.11
CA ASN A 196 -18.85 -1.25 -13.65
C ASN A 196 -19.32 -2.25 -12.57
N CYS A 197 -18.75 -2.17 -11.36
CA CYS A 197 -19.05 -3.08 -10.26
C CYS A 197 -19.58 -2.37 -9.03
N HIS A 198 -19.19 -1.11 -8.83
CA HIS A 198 -19.56 -0.30 -7.68
C HIS A 198 -20.62 0.74 -8.09
N PRO A 199 -21.90 0.55 -7.74
CA PRO A 199 -22.94 1.51 -8.09
C PRO A 199 -22.78 2.82 -7.31
N LEU A 200 -23.28 3.91 -7.86
CA LEU A 200 -23.30 5.23 -7.21
C LEU A 200 -24.15 5.25 -5.92
N THR A 201 -25.08 4.32 -5.81
CA THR A 201 -25.91 4.07 -4.61
C THR A 201 -26.11 2.58 -4.44
N THR A 202 -26.12 2.13 -3.19
CA THR A 202 -26.46 0.74 -2.85
C THR A 202 -27.91 0.46 -3.28
N VAL A 203 -28.09 -0.45 -4.23
CA VAL A 203 -29.41 -0.77 -4.81
C VAL A 203 -30.03 -2.01 -4.15
N ASN A 204 -29.21 -2.97 -3.72
CA ASN A 204 -29.67 -4.28 -3.24
C ASN A 204 -29.49 -4.45 -1.73
N ASN A 205 -30.39 -3.86 -0.94
CA ASN A 205 -30.49 -4.08 0.53
C ASN A 205 -29.13 -4.17 1.28
N GLY A 206 -28.16 -3.33 0.88
CA GLY A 206 -26.86 -3.27 1.52
C GLY A 206 -25.83 -4.32 1.10
N LYS A 207 -26.13 -5.19 0.12
CA LYS A 207 -25.17 -6.19 -0.39
C LYS A 207 -24.12 -5.60 -1.34
N ASP A 208 -24.45 -4.51 -2.04
CA ASP A 208 -23.54 -3.89 -2.98
C ASP A 208 -22.70 -2.79 -2.27
N ILE A 209 -21.41 -2.84 -2.50
CA ILE A 209 -20.49 -1.78 -2.02
C ILE A 209 -20.61 -0.59 -2.98
N SER A 210 -21.11 0.55 -2.48
CA SER A 210 -21.17 1.79 -3.27
C SER A 210 -19.77 2.26 -3.69
N ILE A 211 -19.69 3.02 -4.78
CA ILE A 211 -18.41 3.58 -5.25
C ILE A 211 -17.79 4.52 -4.19
N GLU A 212 -18.60 5.24 -3.42
CA GLU A 212 -18.15 6.07 -2.31
C GLU A 212 -17.45 5.21 -1.24
N THR A 213 -18.11 4.13 -0.80
CA THR A 213 -17.51 3.19 0.16
C THR A 213 -16.24 2.54 -0.39
N ALA A 214 -16.27 2.12 -1.67
CA ALA A 214 -15.13 1.48 -2.32
C ALA A 214 -13.88 2.39 -2.35
N PHE A 215 -14.05 3.70 -2.42
CA PHE A 215 -12.92 4.65 -2.46
C PHE A 215 -12.49 5.16 -1.08
N HIS A 216 -13.43 5.30 -0.12
CA HIS A 216 -13.16 6.01 1.14
C HIS A 216 -12.99 5.10 2.36
N LYS A 217 -13.31 3.81 2.29
CA LYS A 217 -13.25 2.93 3.46
C LYS A 217 -11.82 2.68 3.91
N LEU A 218 -11.45 3.19 5.09
CA LEU A 218 -10.08 3.16 5.64
C LEU A 218 -9.58 1.74 5.94
N GLU A 219 -10.47 0.83 6.35
CA GLU A 219 -10.12 -0.54 6.72
C GLU A 219 -9.82 -1.42 5.50
N HIS A 220 -10.16 -0.97 4.30
CA HIS A 220 -9.92 -1.71 3.06
C HIS A 220 -8.68 -1.21 2.33
N LYS A 221 -7.60 -1.98 2.37
CA LYS A 221 -6.36 -1.71 1.64
C LYS A 221 -6.52 -1.63 0.10
N SER A 222 -7.66 -2.02 -0.43
CA SER A 222 -8.00 -1.87 -1.86
C SER A 222 -8.79 -0.59 -2.17
N SER A 223 -9.20 0.18 -1.15
CA SER A 223 -9.75 1.52 -1.35
C SER A 223 -8.62 2.54 -1.48
N CYS A 224 -8.89 3.70 -2.10
CA CYS A 224 -7.92 4.79 -2.18
C CYS A 224 -7.46 5.23 -0.78
N MET A 225 -8.42 5.56 0.08
CA MET A 225 -8.15 6.04 1.44
C MET A 225 -7.46 4.97 2.30
N GLY A 226 -7.91 3.72 2.27
CA GLY A 226 -7.31 2.65 3.07
C GLY A 226 -5.90 2.28 2.59
N CYS A 227 -5.63 2.31 1.27
CA CYS A 227 -4.29 2.12 0.75
C CYS A 227 -3.36 3.26 1.17
N HIS A 228 -3.77 4.53 0.99
CA HIS A 228 -3.00 5.70 1.38
C HIS A 228 -2.77 5.74 2.91
N GLU A 229 -3.77 5.38 3.71
CA GLU A 229 -3.62 5.28 5.17
C GLU A 229 -2.58 4.22 5.56
N SER A 230 -2.61 3.05 4.91
CA SER A 230 -1.63 2.00 5.17
C SER A 230 -0.19 2.41 4.85
N LYS A 231 0.01 3.36 3.93
CA LYS A 231 1.34 3.89 3.60
C LYS A 231 1.95 4.78 4.68
N LYS A 232 1.13 5.32 5.57
CA LYS A 232 1.61 6.05 6.76
C LYS A 232 2.32 5.13 7.76
N GLU A 233 2.06 3.81 7.69
CA GLU A 233 2.70 2.78 8.50
C GLU A 233 4.07 2.34 7.95
N ASP A 234 4.42 2.75 6.72
CA ASP A 234 5.73 2.46 6.14
C ASP A 234 6.82 3.10 7.03
N LYS A 235 7.91 2.37 7.27
CA LYS A 235 9.00 2.74 8.19
C LYS A 235 9.47 4.19 8.06
N ASN A 236 9.53 4.70 6.85
CA ASN A 236 9.98 6.06 6.57
C ASN A 236 8.93 7.15 6.89
N CYS A 237 7.69 6.78 7.13
CA CYS A 237 6.56 7.69 7.35
C CYS A 237 6.02 7.56 8.78
N ALA A 238 6.06 6.36 9.33
CA ALA A 238 5.44 5.99 10.60
C ALA A 238 5.96 6.81 11.79
N GLY A 239 7.23 7.25 11.76
CA GLY A 239 7.81 8.04 12.85
C GLY A 239 7.05 9.33 13.15
N CYS A 240 6.53 10.02 12.12
CA CYS A 240 5.67 11.19 12.29
C CYS A 240 4.19 10.79 12.39
N HIS A 241 3.73 9.92 11.49
CA HIS A 241 2.31 9.59 11.39
C HIS A 241 1.76 8.80 12.58
N ALA A 242 2.60 8.07 13.32
CA ALA A 242 2.18 7.33 14.52
C ALA A 242 1.73 8.26 15.68
N PHE A 243 2.20 9.50 15.72
CA PHE A 243 1.87 10.48 16.75
C PHE A 243 0.81 11.49 16.32
N ILE A 244 0.35 11.43 15.07
CA ILE A 244 -0.74 12.26 14.58
C ILE A 244 -2.06 11.55 14.84
N GLU A 245 -2.94 12.18 15.58
CA GLU A 245 -4.23 11.62 15.99
C GLU A 245 -5.08 11.23 14.77
N LYS A 246 -5.47 9.95 14.68
CA LYS A 246 -6.27 9.42 13.56
C LYS A 246 -7.65 10.06 13.45
N THR A 247 -8.16 10.57 14.59
CA THR A 247 -9.49 11.20 14.73
C THR A 247 -9.48 12.69 14.49
N ARG A 248 -8.33 13.30 14.15
CA ARG A 248 -8.29 14.71 13.84
C ARG A 248 -9.28 14.97 12.70
N HIS A 249 -10.33 15.73 13.00
CA HIS A 249 -11.40 16.06 12.06
C HIS A 249 -10.79 16.47 10.72
N GLN A 250 -11.11 15.70 9.69
CA GLN A 250 -10.66 16.01 8.35
C GLN A 250 -11.40 17.29 7.94
N GLU A 251 -10.72 18.41 8.03
CA GLU A 251 -11.22 19.66 7.48
C GLU A 251 -11.56 19.45 6.00
N SER A 252 -12.57 20.16 5.50
CA SER A 252 -12.98 20.07 4.09
C SER A 252 -11.81 20.28 3.12
N SER A 253 -10.77 21.02 3.53
CA SER A 253 -9.51 21.19 2.83
C SER A 253 -8.78 19.86 2.52
N THR A 254 -8.94 18.85 3.37
CA THR A 254 -8.33 17.52 3.14
C THR A 254 -8.98 16.80 1.97
N CYS A 255 -10.28 16.95 1.80
CA CYS A 255 -11.03 16.38 0.66
C CYS A 255 -10.55 16.99 -0.66
N LEU A 256 -10.26 18.29 -0.68
CA LEU A 256 -9.82 19.01 -1.86
C LEU A 256 -8.45 18.60 -2.39
N ARG A 257 -7.66 17.86 -1.59
CA ARG A 257 -6.40 17.28 -2.06
C ARG A 257 -6.59 16.18 -3.10
N CYS A 258 -7.76 15.55 -3.12
CA CYS A 258 -8.12 14.56 -4.14
C CYS A 258 -9.19 15.12 -5.07
N HIS A 259 -10.22 15.78 -4.52
CA HIS A 259 -11.33 16.35 -5.25
C HIS A 259 -11.00 17.76 -5.77
N MET A 260 -10.24 17.86 -6.85
CA MET A 260 -9.69 19.14 -7.32
C MET A 260 -10.07 19.54 -8.75
N VAL A 261 -10.73 18.65 -9.50
CA VAL A 261 -11.19 18.98 -10.87
C VAL A 261 -12.56 19.62 -10.82
N PRO A 262 -12.70 20.90 -11.21
CA PRO A 262 -13.96 21.61 -11.18
C PRO A 262 -15.05 20.93 -11.99
N LEU A 263 -16.30 21.10 -11.55
CA LEU A 263 -17.46 20.67 -12.30
C LEU A 263 -17.76 21.68 -13.42
N PRO A 264 -18.24 21.25 -14.60
CA PRO A 264 -18.72 22.15 -15.62
C PRO A 264 -19.91 22.94 -15.12
N GLU A 265 -19.93 24.23 -15.37
CA GLU A 265 -20.89 25.21 -14.80
C GLU A 265 -22.37 24.96 -15.08
N ARG A 266 -22.77 24.13 -16.06
CA ARG A 266 -24.17 24.00 -16.50
C ARG A 266 -24.82 22.63 -16.45
N THR A 267 -24.10 21.55 -16.43
CA THR A 267 -24.71 20.21 -16.55
C THR A 267 -24.17 19.13 -15.58
N GLY A 268 -23.16 19.44 -14.80
CA GLY A 268 -22.54 18.44 -13.92
C GLY A 268 -21.90 17.24 -14.67
N VAL A 269 -22.21 17.07 -15.95
CA VAL A 269 -21.75 15.94 -16.76
C VAL A 269 -20.55 16.32 -17.61
N LEU A 270 -19.42 15.71 -17.30
CA LEU A 270 -18.21 15.81 -18.12
C LEU A 270 -18.27 14.77 -19.24
N SER A 271 -18.31 15.21 -20.50
CA SER A 271 -18.26 14.27 -21.62
C SER A 271 -16.95 13.48 -21.62
N THR A 272 -16.98 12.27 -22.14
CA THR A 272 -15.80 11.37 -22.18
C THR A 272 -14.61 12.04 -22.90
N SER A 273 -14.87 12.82 -23.97
CA SER A 273 -13.84 13.54 -24.71
C SER A 273 -13.20 14.66 -23.89
N LYS A 274 -14.01 15.45 -23.16
CA LYS A 274 -13.50 16.50 -22.25
C LYS A 274 -12.72 15.89 -21.09
N ALA A 275 -13.22 14.79 -20.49
CA ALA A 275 -12.52 14.07 -19.44
C ALA A 275 -11.15 13.56 -19.92
N ALA A 276 -11.07 12.99 -21.12
CA ALA A 276 -9.82 12.54 -21.69
C ALA A 276 -8.85 13.70 -21.98
N LYS A 277 -9.35 14.85 -22.46
CA LYS A 277 -8.52 16.04 -22.65
C LYS A 277 -7.96 16.55 -21.32
N MET A 278 -8.81 16.72 -20.32
CA MET A 278 -8.37 17.14 -18.97
C MET A 278 -7.37 16.16 -18.36
N ALA A 279 -7.62 14.87 -18.46
CA ALA A 279 -6.71 13.85 -17.96
C ALA A 279 -5.30 13.96 -18.57
N ARG A 280 -5.18 14.30 -19.85
CA ARG A 280 -3.89 14.54 -20.51
C ARG A 280 -3.17 15.78 -20.00
N MET A 281 -3.89 16.80 -19.57
CA MET A 281 -3.32 18.02 -19.02
C MET A 281 -2.91 17.90 -17.55
N MET A 282 -3.44 16.93 -16.81
CA MET A 282 -3.23 16.77 -15.37
C MET A 282 -1.75 16.70 -14.96
N PRO A 283 -0.85 15.98 -15.66
CA PRO A 283 0.57 15.97 -15.28
C PRO A 283 1.19 17.35 -15.23
N GLN A 284 0.85 18.24 -16.17
CA GLN A 284 1.33 19.62 -16.18
C GLN A 284 0.69 20.44 -15.04
N ILE A 285 -0.62 20.31 -14.83
CA ILE A 285 -1.33 20.96 -13.73
C ILE A 285 -0.75 20.54 -12.38
N TRP A 286 -0.46 19.27 -12.18
CA TRP A 286 0.18 18.79 -10.95
C TRP A 286 1.57 19.38 -10.76
N GLN A 287 2.37 19.43 -11.82
CA GLN A 287 3.70 20.04 -11.75
C GLN A 287 3.63 21.53 -11.41
N GLU A 288 2.71 22.28 -12.00
CA GLU A 288 2.49 23.69 -11.69
C GLU A 288 1.96 23.91 -10.28
N THR A 289 1.03 23.07 -9.83
CA THR A 289 0.40 23.18 -8.50
C THR A 289 1.33 22.73 -7.37
N PHE A 290 2.05 21.62 -7.56
CA PHE A 290 2.83 20.97 -6.51
C PHE A 290 4.34 21.01 -6.74
N GLY A 291 4.79 21.57 -7.85
CA GLY A 291 6.21 21.70 -8.20
C GLY A 291 6.94 22.85 -7.49
N SER A 292 6.20 23.82 -6.96
CA SER A 292 6.77 24.95 -6.21
C SER A 292 6.78 24.62 -4.71
N THR A 293 7.95 24.40 -4.15
CA THR A 293 8.11 24.24 -2.70
C THR A 293 8.27 25.60 -2.03
N TYR A 294 7.46 25.91 -1.03
CA TYR A 294 7.68 27.06 -0.17
C TYR A 294 8.91 26.81 0.68
N LYS A 295 9.96 27.64 0.53
CA LYS A 295 11.15 27.55 1.37
C LYS A 295 10.83 28.09 2.76
N VAL A 296 10.81 27.22 3.75
CA VAL A 296 10.60 27.57 5.15
C VAL A 296 11.95 27.84 5.83
N THR A 297 12.06 28.99 6.48
CA THR A 297 13.23 29.29 7.31
C THR A 297 13.02 28.80 8.73
N VAL A 298 13.78 27.79 9.13
CA VAL A 298 13.75 27.24 10.49
C VAL A 298 15.03 27.57 11.25
N PRO A 299 14.99 27.70 12.59
CA PRO A 299 16.19 27.92 13.42
C PRO A 299 17.25 26.85 13.20
N LYS A 300 18.51 27.21 13.18
CA LYS A 300 19.62 26.26 13.04
C LYS A 300 19.63 25.24 14.19
N LYS A 301 19.49 25.77 15.43
CA LYS A 301 19.46 25.01 16.67
C LYS A 301 18.37 25.56 17.58
N VAL A 302 17.79 24.70 18.41
CA VAL A 302 16.91 25.07 19.52
C VAL A 302 17.51 24.52 20.80
N ILE A 303 17.66 25.37 21.83
CA ILE A 303 18.19 24.96 23.15
C ILE A 303 17.03 24.60 24.02
N ILE A 304 16.97 23.34 24.46
CA ILE A 304 15.96 22.81 25.41
C ILE A 304 16.57 22.88 26.80
N LYS A 305 16.09 23.84 27.60
CA LYS A 305 16.63 24.14 28.96
C LYS A 305 15.78 23.51 30.09
N ASN A 306 14.60 23.03 29.76
CA ASN A 306 13.72 22.44 30.75
C ASN A 306 14.34 21.15 31.30
N LEU A 307 14.32 20.97 32.59
CA LEU A 307 14.79 19.75 33.27
C LEU A 307 16.31 19.50 33.16
N VAL A 308 17.12 20.56 33.20
CA VAL A 308 18.58 20.49 33.23
C VAL A 308 19.10 20.31 34.66
N ASN A 309 19.10 19.10 35.18
CA ASN A 309 19.64 18.78 36.49
C ASN A 309 20.99 18.03 36.36
N LEU A 310 20.94 16.78 35.96
CA LEU A 310 22.14 15.93 35.77
C LEU A 310 22.86 16.16 34.45
N TYR A 311 22.16 16.67 33.46
CA TYR A 311 22.67 16.85 32.10
C TYR A 311 22.69 18.32 31.71
N GLU A 312 23.53 18.62 30.71
CA GLU A 312 23.53 19.92 30.06
C GLU A 312 22.26 20.16 29.24
N PRO A 313 21.90 21.42 28.91
CA PRO A 313 20.81 21.72 27.98
C PRO A 313 21.03 21.01 26.66
N VAL A 314 19.94 20.44 26.10
CA VAL A 314 20.01 19.74 24.82
C VAL A 314 20.04 20.74 23.68
N GLU A 315 21.10 20.67 22.86
CA GLU A 315 21.17 21.40 21.60
C GLU A 315 20.45 20.64 20.48
N PHE A 316 19.17 20.89 20.31
CA PHE A 316 18.38 20.24 19.28
C PHE A 316 18.71 20.80 17.89
N PRO A 317 19.24 19.99 16.95
CA PRO A 317 19.67 20.43 15.63
C PRO A 317 18.48 20.60 14.66
N HIS A 318 17.58 21.53 14.95
CA HIS A 318 16.26 21.68 14.34
C HIS A 318 16.28 21.72 12.80
N ARG A 319 17.10 22.62 12.22
CA ARG A 319 17.21 22.73 10.75
C ARG A 319 17.73 21.46 10.09
N LYS A 320 18.68 20.78 10.72
CA LYS A 320 19.26 19.54 10.19
C LYS A 320 18.18 18.45 10.12
N ILE A 321 17.39 18.31 11.16
CA ILE A 321 16.29 17.32 11.20
C ILE A 321 15.23 17.68 10.17
N PHE A 322 14.79 18.95 10.14
CA PHE A 322 13.82 19.41 9.15
C PHE A 322 14.26 19.12 7.72
N ASN A 323 15.50 19.51 7.36
CA ASN A 323 16.03 19.25 6.02
C ASN A 323 16.14 17.75 5.70
N THR A 324 16.39 16.91 6.70
CA THR A 324 16.40 15.45 6.52
C THR A 324 15.01 14.94 6.19
N LEU A 325 13.98 15.43 6.88
CA LEU A 325 12.58 15.07 6.62
C LEU A 325 12.11 15.55 5.24
N VAL A 326 12.47 16.79 4.85
CA VAL A 326 12.20 17.30 3.49
C VAL A 326 12.86 16.43 2.44
N LYS A 327 14.14 16.10 2.61
CA LYS A 327 14.85 15.21 1.68
C LYS A 327 14.16 13.85 1.59
N GLN A 328 13.72 13.30 2.70
CA GLN A 328 13.02 12.00 2.74
C GLN A 328 11.65 12.07 2.08
N ALA A 329 10.86 13.11 2.35
CA ALA A 329 9.58 13.33 1.67
C ALA A 329 9.77 13.40 0.15
N ASN A 330 10.84 14.05 -0.31
CA ASN A 330 11.15 14.17 -1.74
C ASN A 330 11.59 12.86 -2.42
N THR A 331 11.83 11.78 -1.67
CA THR A 331 12.10 10.46 -2.27
C THR A 331 10.84 9.70 -2.67
N SER A 332 9.67 10.14 -2.25
CA SER A 332 8.38 9.48 -2.51
C SER A 332 7.42 10.42 -3.21
N LYS A 333 6.92 10.06 -4.40
CA LYS A 333 5.90 10.85 -5.09
C LYS A 333 4.63 11.03 -4.27
N LEU A 334 4.24 10.03 -3.47
CA LEU A 334 3.11 10.13 -2.55
C LEU A 334 3.36 11.21 -1.49
N ALA A 335 4.54 11.20 -0.86
CA ALA A 335 4.91 12.21 0.13
C ALA A 335 5.03 13.60 -0.51
N GLN A 336 5.65 13.72 -1.68
CA GLN A 336 5.70 14.99 -2.43
C GLN A 336 4.31 15.57 -2.70
N TYR A 337 3.36 14.72 -3.06
CA TYR A 337 1.99 15.16 -3.32
C TYR A 337 1.30 15.74 -2.08
N PHE A 338 1.42 15.06 -0.93
CA PHE A 338 0.76 15.49 0.31
C PHE A 338 1.59 16.49 1.14
N HIS A 339 2.89 16.57 0.91
CA HIS A 339 3.83 17.46 1.63
C HIS A 339 4.55 18.42 0.68
N HIS A 340 3.93 18.78 -0.47
CA HIS A 340 4.48 19.79 -1.38
C HIS A 340 4.71 21.14 -0.68
N ASP A 341 3.87 21.49 0.28
CA ASP A 341 4.12 22.56 1.23
C ASP A 341 4.92 22.00 2.41
N GLU A 342 6.20 22.38 2.50
CA GLU A 342 7.12 21.93 3.55
C GLU A 342 6.60 22.24 4.96
N THR A 343 5.71 23.23 5.13
CA THR A 343 5.09 23.56 6.43
C THR A 343 4.24 22.43 6.98
N THR A 344 3.73 21.56 6.12
CA THR A 344 2.98 20.36 6.53
C THR A 344 3.81 19.38 7.34
N LEU A 345 5.13 19.37 7.15
CA LEU A 345 6.05 18.54 7.93
C LEU A 345 6.20 19.02 9.37
N CYS A 346 5.94 20.31 9.62
CA CYS A 346 6.00 20.88 10.97
C CYS A 346 5.00 20.21 11.92
N ILE A 347 3.84 19.81 11.40
CA ILE A 347 2.76 19.19 12.18
C ILE A 347 3.19 17.85 12.80
N GLY A 348 4.13 17.14 12.19
CA GLY A 348 4.67 15.91 12.73
C GLY A 348 5.29 16.06 14.13
N CYS A 349 5.79 17.25 14.47
CA CYS A 349 6.31 17.59 15.80
C CYS A 349 5.44 18.64 16.52
N HIS A 350 4.95 19.63 15.79
CA HIS A 350 4.10 20.71 16.30
C HIS A 350 2.63 20.40 16.05
N HIS A 351 2.14 19.30 16.63
CA HIS A 351 0.89 18.62 16.28
C HIS A 351 -0.41 19.43 16.49
N ASN A 352 -0.39 20.54 17.22
CA ASN A 352 -1.56 21.39 17.47
C ASN A 352 -1.38 22.82 16.94
N THR A 353 -0.57 23.00 15.92
CA THR A 353 -0.34 24.31 15.33
C THR A 353 -0.98 24.38 13.94
N PRO A 354 -1.70 25.48 13.60
CA PRO A 354 -2.11 25.75 12.24
C PRO A 354 -0.88 25.80 11.31
N SER A 355 -1.00 25.25 10.11
CA SER A 355 0.10 25.18 9.14
C SER A 355 0.72 26.53 8.76
N ALA A 356 -0.04 27.61 8.85
CA ALA A 356 0.40 28.97 8.52
C ALA A 356 0.97 29.78 9.71
N GLY A 357 1.01 29.23 10.92
CA GLY A 357 1.42 29.92 12.15
C GLY A 357 2.85 29.61 12.58
N LYS A 358 3.46 30.51 13.39
CA LYS A 358 4.71 30.20 14.08
C LYS A 358 4.45 29.13 15.15
N PRO A 359 5.08 27.95 15.07
CA PRO A 359 4.82 26.86 16.00
C PRO A 359 5.22 27.26 17.44
N PRO A 360 4.33 27.01 18.44
CA PRO A 360 4.68 27.22 19.83
C PRO A 360 5.74 26.22 20.29
N ARG A 361 6.43 26.54 21.40
CA ARG A 361 7.32 25.58 22.05
C ARG A 361 6.49 24.50 22.76
N CYS A 362 7.05 23.30 22.89
CA CYS A 362 6.40 22.19 23.59
C CYS A 362 5.99 22.57 25.04
N GLU A 363 6.84 23.39 25.71
CA GLU A 363 6.59 23.86 27.09
C GLU A 363 5.30 24.68 27.23
N ASN A 364 4.85 25.38 26.19
CA ASN A 364 3.63 26.18 26.27
C ASN A 364 2.37 25.36 26.57
N CYS A 365 2.38 24.10 26.22
CA CYS A 365 1.29 23.16 26.49
C CYS A 365 1.69 22.09 27.51
N HIS A 366 2.87 21.49 27.37
CA HIS A 366 3.28 20.31 28.14
C HIS A 366 3.97 20.62 29.48
N ALA A 367 4.34 21.87 29.76
CA ALA A 367 4.80 22.30 31.07
C ALA A 367 3.68 22.78 32.02
N LYS A 368 2.42 22.79 31.53
CA LYS A 368 1.25 23.14 32.38
C LYS A 368 0.97 22.06 33.41
N PRO A 369 0.41 22.42 34.57
CA PRO A 369 -0.04 21.45 35.58
C PRO A 369 -1.00 20.41 35.01
N PHE A 370 -1.11 19.28 35.67
CA PHE A 370 -2.08 18.25 35.33
C PHE A 370 -3.50 18.83 35.25
N ASP A 371 -4.21 18.51 34.20
CA ASP A 371 -5.58 18.93 33.98
C ASP A 371 -6.43 17.70 33.63
N LYS A 372 -7.42 17.40 34.47
CA LYS A 372 -8.33 16.26 34.29
C LYS A 372 -9.12 16.26 32.99
N ASN A 373 -9.26 17.44 32.36
CA ASN A 373 -9.92 17.56 31.06
C ASN A 373 -9.02 17.18 29.89
N TYR A 374 -7.70 17.02 30.13
CA TYR A 374 -6.69 16.70 29.13
C TYR A 374 -5.81 15.53 29.60
N LEU A 375 -6.45 14.41 29.97
CA LEU A 375 -5.79 13.23 30.53
C LEU A 375 -4.65 12.67 29.66
N LEU A 376 -4.76 12.81 28.35
CA LEU A 376 -3.77 12.31 27.39
C LEU A 376 -2.61 13.29 27.13
N ARG A 377 -2.59 14.47 27.79
CA ARG A 377 -1.49 15.41 27.65
C ARG A 377 -0.29 14.99 28.50
N PRO A 378 0.78 14.44 27.92
CA PRO A 378 1.96 14.04 28.68
C PRO A 378 2.69 15.27 29.22
N GLY A 379 3.38 15.12 30.36
CA GLY A 379 4.26 16.16 30.89
C GLY A 379 5.46 16.39 29.98
N ILE A 380 6.12 17.55 30.11
CA ILE A 380 7.15 18.03 29.19
C ILE A 380 8.29 17.02 28.91
N ARG A 381 8.76 16.31 29.94
CA ARG A 381 9.82 15.30 29.78
C ARG A 381 9.35 14.12 28.94
N ALA A 382 8.17 13.61 29.24
CA ALA A 382 7.57 12.50 28.47
C ALA A 382 7.31 12.91 27.03
N SER A 383 6.84 14.15 26.81
CA SER A 383 6.58 14.68 25.45
C SER A 383 7.82 14.69 24.58
N TYR A 384 8.96 15.17 25.11
CA TYR A 384 10.21 15.16 24.34
C TYR A 384 10.70 13.75 24.07
N HIS A 385 10.72 12.87 25.08
CA HIS A 385 11.20 11.50 24.89
C HIS A 385 10.30 10.71 23.95
N GLN A 386 9.00 10.80 24.09
CA GLN A 386 8.04 10.14 23.22
C GLN A 386 8.17 10.63 21.78
N GLN A 387 8.27 11.95 21.57
CA GLN A 387 8.39 12.52 20.24
C GLN A 387 9.74 12.19 19.58
N CYS A 388 10.85 12.27 20.29
CA CYS A 388 12.18 12.07 19.70
C CYS A 388 12.54 10.59 19.65
N ILE A 389 12.55 9.91 20.80
CA ILE A 389 12.96 8.50 20.89
C ILE A 389 11.93 7.60 20.21
N GLY A 390 10.63 7.84 20.46
CA GLY A 390 9.57 7.07 19.83
C GLY A 390 9.59 7.16 18.31
N CYS A 391 9.76 8.36 17.76
CA CYS A 391 9.93 8.53 16.32
C CYS A 391 11.14 7.74 15.78
N HIS A 392 12.30 7.85 16.42
CA HIS A 392 13.52 7.15 16.01
C HIS A 392 13.36 5.63 16.09
N GLN A 393 12.75 5.12 17.17
CA GLN A 393 12.47 3.68 17.32
C GLN A 393 11.55 3.14 16.21
N ILE A 394 10.45 3.85 15.94
CA ILE A 394 9.50 3.45 14.89
C ILE A 394 10.17 3.47 13.50
N MET A 395 11.04 4.43 13.25
CA MET A 395 11.81 4.51 12.01
C MET A 395 13.01 3.55 11.97
N GLY A 396 13.35 2.87 13.09
CA GLY A 396 14.52 2.00 13.22
C GLY A 396 15.84 2.76 13.13
N ILE A 397 15.91 3.93 13.75
CA ILE A 397 17.11 4.77 13.86
C ILE A 397 17.74 4.55 15.23
N ASP A 398 18.46 3.46 15.40
CA ASP A 398 18.98 3.01 16.71
C ASP A 398 20.05 3.94 17.29
N LYS A 399 20.73 4.72 16.45
CA LYS A 399 21.81 5.62 16.88
C LYS A 399 21.39 6.70 17.87
N TYR A 400 20.11 7.11 17.87
CA TYR A 400 19.61 8.27 18.63
C TYR A 400 18.52 7.91 19.64
N ILE A 401 18.60 6.72 20.24
CA ILE A 401 17.65 6.25 21.24
C ILE A 401 18.24 6.16 22.66
N SER A 402 19.57 6.32 22.82
CA SER A 402 20.24 6.34 24.13
C SER A 402 20.25 7.74 24.73
N CYS A 403 20.32 7.82 26.06
CA CYS A 403 20.35 9.10 26.82
C CYS A 403 21.50 10.01 26.36
N THR A 404 22.70 9.47 26.25
CA THR A 404 23.92 10.23 25.92
C THR A 404 24.00 10.64 24.44
N ALA A 405 23.14 10.09 23.57
CA ALA A 405 23.05 10.53 22.19
C ALA A 405 22.49 11.97 22.06
N CYS A 406 21.71 12.42 23.04
CA CYS A 406 21.09 13.75 23.07
C CYS A 406 21.59 14.60 24.23
N HIS A 407 21.86 13.97 25.38
CA HIS A 407 22.24 14.63 26.63
C HIS A 407 23.74 14.52 26.86
N LYS A 408 24.40 15.64 27.09
CA LYS A 408 25.78 15.67 27.60
C LYS A 408 25.74 15.65 29.11
N GLU A 409 26.56 14.79 29.72
CA GLU A 409 26.71 14.77 31.18
C GLU A 409 27.39 16.06 31.65
N ARG A 410 26.90 16.63 32.75
CA ARG A 410 27.61 17.74 33.40
C ARG A 410 28.86 17.19 34.09
N ASN A 411 30.00 17.81 33.89
CA ASN A 411 31.15 17.57 34.72
C ASN A 411 30.82 17.98 36.16
N GLN A 412 30.43 17.01 36.97
CA GLN A 412 30.33 17.22 38.43
C GLN A 412 31.75 17.47 38.92
N LYS A 413 32.09 18.73 39.21
CA LYS A 413 33.20 19.02 40.13
C LYS A 413 32.81 18.35 41.43
N ILE A 414 33.50 17.25 41.78
CA ILE A 414 33.38 16.62 43.09
C ILE A 414 33.78 17.69 44.09
N VAL A 415 32.82 18.33 44.74
CA VAL A 415 33.06 19.12 45.93
C VAL A 415 33.48 18.12 46.99
N LYS A 416 34.76 17.94 47.22
CA LYS A 416 35.27 17.27 48.39
C LYS A 416 34.76 18.10 49.58
N ILE A 417 33.79 17.52 50.28
CA ILE A 417 33.42 17.98 51.63
C ILE A 417 34.61 17.57 52.51
N GLU A 418 35.43 18.53 52.90
CA GLU A 418 36.42 18.40 53.95
C GLU A 418 35.72 18.28 55.30
#